data_2c92ca273f27f5307bb368ec1f879e1d
#
_entry.id   2c92ca273f27f5307bb368ec1f879e1d
#
_cell.length_a   1.000
_cell.length_b   1.000
_cell.length_c   1.000
_cell.angle_alpha   90.00
_cell.angle_beta   90.00
_cell.angle_gamma   90.00
#
_symmetry.space_group_name_H-M   'P 1'
#
loop_
_entity.id
_entity.type
_entity.pdbx_description
1 polymer ?
#
loop_
_entity_poly.entity_id
_entity_poly.type
_entity_poly.pdbx_seq_one_letter_code
_entity_poly.pdbx_strand_id
1 'polypeptide(L)'
;MSGECEPIKLTVEVENDEYTQYLSDYFDYSFTGTSTFTLPHLEYPNDFNIGLIVGSSGSGKTQLLKHHFDFEDSGLEWSRNKSILSHFETPELGVKKLMACGLSSIPSLCKPYHVLSNGEQFRADMARQLYDSAVIDEYTSVVNRETAVSLSIALEKYVRENNIKNIIISSVHRDIIKWLQPDWIFDTDSLNLINVDMKNNRKRVAKIEIE
;
A
#
# COMPACT_ATOMS: atom_id res chain seq x y z
N MET A 1 -23.11 18.26 -15.38
CA MET A 1 -23.48 16.90 -15.82
C MET A 1 -22.39 16.00 -15.23
N SER A 2 -22.63 15.44 -14.04
CA SER A 2 -21.76 14.45 -13.42
C SER A 2 -22.02 13.14 -14.16
N GLY A 3 -21.15 12.81 -15.11
CA GLY A 3 -21.13 11.46 -15.67
C GLY A 3 -20.76 10.52 -14.54
N GLU A 4 -21.70 9.70 -14.09
CA GLU A 4 -21.39 8.56 -13.24
C GLU A 4 -20.42 7.69 -14.03
N CYS A 5 -19.17 7.65 -13.60
CA CYS A 5 -18.15 6.81 -14.21
C CYS A 5 -18.51 5.37 -13.85
N GLU A 6 -18.75 4.53 -14.84
CA GLU A 6 -19.18 3.15 -14.61
C GLU A 6 -18.11 2.37 -13.85
N PRO A 7 -18.50 1.52 -12.89
CA PRO A 7 -17.57 0.69 -12.15
C PRO A 7 -16.88 -0.30 -13.08
N ILE A 8 -15.59 -0.53 -12.84
CA ILE A 8 -14.77 -1.40 -13.65
C ILE A 8 -15.01 -2.85 -13.23
N LYS A 9 -15.40 -3.71 -14.19
CA LYS A 9 -15.60 -5.13 -13.93
C LYS A 9 -14.40 -5.93 -14.41
N LEU A 10 -13.74 -6.59 -13.47
CA LEU A 10 -12.70 -7.57 -13.73
C LEU A 10 -13.33 -8.96 -13.71
N THR A 11 -13.26 -9.67 -14.82
CA THR A 11 -13.85 -11.00 -14.95
C THR A 11 -12.75 -12.01 -15.37
N VAL A 12 -12.71 -13.12 -14.65
CA VAL A 12 -11.81 -14.25 -14.95
C VAL A 12 -12.67 -15.47 -15.28
N GLU A 13 -12.34 -16.15 -16.37
CA GLU A 13 -12.94 -17.43 -16.69
C GLU A 13 -12.32 -18.52 -15.81
N VAL A 14 -13.16 -19.37 -15.26
CA VAL A 14 -12.78 -20.49 -14.42
C VAL A 14 -13.37 -21.76 -15.01
N GLU A 15 -12.53 -22.75 -15.24
CA GLU A 15 -12.95 -24.04 -15.81
C GLU A 15 -13.97 -24.72 -14.89
N ASN A 16 -15.05 -25.23 -15.49
CA ASN A 16 -16.05 -26.02 -14.76
C ASN A 16 -15.62 -27.49 -14.80
N ASP A 17 -14.94 -27.93 -13.76
CA ASP A 17 -14.43 -29.27 -13.58
C ASP A 17 -15.20 -30.06 -12.51
N GLU A 18 -14.76 -31.29 -12.22
CA GLU A 18 -15.37 -32.14 -11.20
C GLU A 18 -15.31 -31.54 -9.78
N TYR A 19 -14.33 -30.66 -9.49
CA TYR A 19 -14.18 -30.03 -8.18
C TYR A 19 -15.15 -28.88 -8.01
N THR A 20 -15.31 -28.05 -9.01
CA THR A 20 -16.29 -26.94 -9.00
C THR A 20 -17.71 -27.47 -9.01
N GLN A 21 -17.96 -28.61 -9.73
CA GLN A 21 -19.25 -29.29 -9.70
C GLN A 21 -19.55 -29.86 -8.33
N TYR A 22 -18.58 -30.53 -7.68
CA TYR A 22 -18.75 -31.05 -6.32
C TYR A 22 -19.10 -29.92 -5.33
N LEU A 23 -18.43 -28.77 -5.41
CA LEU A 23 -18.74 -27.62 -4.55
C LEU A 23 -20.16 -27.09 -4.81
N SER A 24 -20.56 -27.02 -6.09
CA SER A 24 -21.90 -26.59 -6.47
C SER A 24 -22.98 -27.52 -5.87
N ASP A 25 -22.78 -28.82 -5.99
CA ASP A 25 -23.73 -29.84 -5.53
C ASP A 25 -23.79 -29.90 -3.97
N TYR A 26 -22.61 -29.83 -3.32
CA TYR A 26 -22.51 -29.98 -1.87
C TYR A 26 -22.97 -28.74 -1.09
N PHE A 27 -22.75 -27.56 -1.63
CA PHE A 27 -23.06 -26.30 -0.96
C PHE A 27 -24.25 -25.55 -1.56
N ASP A 28 -24.99 -26.17 -2.49
CA ASP A 28 -26.10 -25.52 -3.22
C ASP A 28 -25.67 -24.15 -3.83
N TYR A 29 -24.48 -24.15 -4.42
CA TYR A 29 -23.84 -22.96 -4.98
C TYR A 29 -23.87 -23.00 -6.51
N SER A 30 -24.51 -22.01 -7.14
CA SER A 30 -24.55 -21.91 -8.61
C SER A 30 -23.25 -21.34 -9.16
N PHE A 31 -22.36 -22.23 -9.61
CA PHE A 31 -21.15 -21.82 -10.29
C PHE A 31 -21.42 -21.49 -11.77
N THR A 32 -21.03 -20.27 -12.20
CA THR A 32 -21.33 -19.76 -13.55
C THR A 32 -20.17 -19.86 -14.54
N GLY A 33 -19.04 -20.47 -14.13
CA GLY A 33 -17.81 -20.53 -14.95
C GLY A 33 -17.05 -19.21 -15.01
N THR A 34 -17.46 -18.21 -14.22
CA THR A 34 -16.80 -16.91 -14.17
C THR A 34 -16.68 -16.40 -12.74
N SER A 35 -15.58 -15.75 -12.43
CA SER A 35 -15.41 -14.97 -11.22
C SER A 35 -15.31 -13.49 -11.59
N THR A 36 -16.23 -12.67 -11.09
CA THR A 36 -16.27 -11.24 -11.39
C THR A 36 -16.04 -10.42 -10.13
N PHE A 37 -15.11 -9.49 -10.21
CA PHE A 37 -14.83 -8.50 -9.18
C PHE A 37 -15.11 -7.10 -9.73
N THR A 38 -15.86 -6.29 -9.00
CA THR A 38 -16.19 -4.93 -9.40
C THR A 38 -15.32 -3.94 -8.64
N LEU A 39 -14.51 -3.16 -9.37
CA LEU A 39 -13.71 -2.08 -8.81
C LEU A 39 -14.50 -0.77 -8.87
N PRO A 40 -14.53 0.00 -7.79
CA PRO A 40 -15.10 1.34 -7.82
C PRO A 40 -14.23 2.27 -8.66
N HIS A 41 -14.85 3.26 -9.26
CA HIS A 41 -14.10 4.39 -9.81
C HIS A 41 -13.57 5.24 -8.66
N LEU A 42 -12.29 5.65 -8.74
CA LEU A 42 -11.61 6.38 -7.70
C LEU A 42 -11.28 7.80 -8.20
N GLU A 43 -12.01 8.79 -7.70
CA GLU A 43 -11.71 10.20 -7.91
C GLU A 43 -10.97 10.76 -6.71
N TYR A 44 -9.67 11.04 -6.85
CA TYR A 44 -8.82 11.54 -5.77
C TYR A 44 -8.20 12.90 -6.13
N PRO A 45 -7.72 13.69 -5.14
CA PRO A 45 -7.08 14.98 -5.40
C PRO A 45 -5.84 14.84 -6.29
N ASN A 46 -5.61 15.81 -7.16
CA ASN A 46 -4.44 15.83 -8.06
C ASN A 46 -3.13 16.26 -7.36
N ASP A 47 -3.20 17.00 -6.27
CA ASP A 47 -2.03 17.49 -5.50
C ASP A 47 -2.11 16.97 -4.07
N PHE A 48 -1.28 16.00 -3.76
CA PHE A 48 -1.16 15.40 -2.43
C PHE A 48 0.25 14.84 -2.24
N ASN A 49 0.62 14.58 -1.00
CA ASN A 49 1.84 13.85 -0.68
C ASN A 49 1.54 12.36 -0.50
N ILE A 50 0.57 12.01 0.35
CA ILE A 50 0.24 10.63 0.71
C ILE A 50 -1.25 10.38 0.51
N GLY A 51 -1.59 9.41 -0.35
CA GLY A 51 -2.90 8.80 -0.46
C GLY A 51 -2.91 7.42 0.19
N LEU A 52 -3.98 7.09 0.92
CA LEU A 52 -4.09 5.82 1.62
C LEU A 52 -5.35 5.05 1.19
N ILE A 53 -5.16 3.80 0.79
CA ILE A 53 -6.24 2.85 0.52
C ILE A 53 -6.29 1.83 1.65
N VAL A 54 -7.40 1.78 2.38
CA VAL A 54 -7.60 0.83 3.49
C VAL A 54 -8.76 -0.11 3.21
N GLY A 55 -8.76 -1.26 3.89
CA GLY A 55 -9.85 -2.22 3.83
C GLY A 55 -9.42 -3.62 4.23
N SER A 56 -10.36 -4.52 4.38
CA SER A 56 -10.12 -5.90 4.77
C SER A 56 -9.26 -6.67 3.76
N SER A 57 -8.70 -7.79 4.16
CA SER A 57 -7.99 -8.68 3.22
C SER A 57 -8.97 -9.18 2.16
N GLY A 58 -8.54 -9.19 0.89
CA GLY A 58 -9.39 -9.58 -0.24
C GLY A 58 -10.38 -8.51 -0.73
N SER A 59 -10.40 -7.30 -0.16
CA SER A 59 -11.30 -6.20 -0.58
C SER A 59 -10.90 -5.51 -1.90
N GLY A 60 -9.88 -6.02 -2.61
CA GLY A 60 -9.48 -5.53 -3.93
C GLY A 60 -8.46 -4.39 -3.93
N LYS A 61 -7.81 -4.07 -2.81
CA LYS A 61 -6.80 -2.99 -2.73
C LYS A 61 -5.72 -3.10 -3.80
N THR A 62 -5.08 -4.28 -3.91
CA THR A 62 -4.05 -4.54 -4.95
C THR A 62 -4.59 -4.37 -6.36
N GLN A 63 -5.85 -4.75 -6.62
CA GLN A 63 -6.47 -4.56 -7.93
C GLN A 63 -6.72 -3.07 -8.22
N LEU A 64 -7.13 -2.30 -7.22
CA LEU A 64 -7.23 -0.84 -7.33
C LEU A 64 -5.88 -0.20 -7.65
N LEU A 65 -4.80 -0.63 -6.97
CA LEU A 65 -3.45 -0.14 -7.23
C LEU A 65 -3.03 -0.43 -8.68
N LYS A 66 -3.22 -1.67 -9.15
CA LYS A 66 -2.88 -2.07 -10.52
C LYS A 66 -3.66 -1.28 -11.58
N HIS A 67 -4.92 -1.00 -11.31
CA HIS A 67 -5.80 -0.38 -12.30
C HIS A 67 -5.69 1.15 -12.34
N HIS A 68 -5.57 1.80 -11.19
CA HIS A 68 -5.58 3.27 -11.09
C HIS A 68 -4.18 3.89 -11.02
N PHE A 69 -3.15 3.12 -10.66
CA PHE A 69 -1.80 3.65 -10.38
C PHE A 69 -0.69 2.87 -11.09
N ASP A 70 -1.04 2.07 -12.11
CA ASP A 70 -0.10 1.27 -12.91
C ASP A 70 0.88 0.44 -12.04
N PHE A 71 0.39 -0.05 -10.88
CA PHE A 71 1.20 -0.81 -9.95
C PHE A 71 1.55 -2.17 -10.55
N GLU A 72 2.85 -2.44 -10.65
CA GLU A 72 3.38 -3.76 -10.99
C GLU A 72 4.15 -4.31 -9.79
N ASP A 73 3.79 -5.54 -9.40
CA ASP A 73 4.52 -6.29 -8.37
C ASP A 73 5.79 -6.91 -8.98
N SER A 74 6.60 -6.08 -9.62
CA SER A 74 7.89 -6.47 -10.17
C SER A 74 8.95 -6.28 -9.09
N GLY A 75 9.44 -7.38 -8.54
CA GLY A 75 10.50 -7.36 -7.53
C GLY A 75 11.73 -6.57 -7.99
N LEU A 76 12.32 -5.80 -7.07
CA LEU A 76 13.54 -5.08 -7.34
C LEU A 76 14.74 -6.04 -7.43
N GLU A 77 15.61 -5.81 -8.40
CA GLU A 77 16.88 -6.55 -8.48
C GLU A 77 17.88 -6.04 -7.44
N TRP A 78 18.42 -6.95 -6.64
CA TRP A 78 19.43 -6.71 -5.62
C TRP A 78 20.69 -7.55 -5.90
N SER A 79 21.84 -6.89 -5.97
CA SER A 79 23.12 -7.61 -6.10
C SER A 79 23.42 -8.41 -4.85
N ARG A 80 23.78 -9.69 -5.04
CA ARG A 80 24.03 -10.62 -3.92
C ARG A 80 25.26 -10.26 -3.05
N ASN A 81 26.20 -9.53 -3.62
CA ASN A 81 27.48 -9.21 -2.98
C ASN A 81 27.63 -7.73 -2.60
N LYS A 82 26.57 -6.94 -2.74
CA LYS A 82 26.56 -5.54 -2.33
C LYS A 82 25.64 -5.33 -1.13
N SER A 83 26.01 -4.37 -0.27
CA SER A 83 25.12 -3.93 0.80
C SER A 83 23.85 -3.30 0.22
N ILE A 84 22.73 -3.31 0.98
CA ILE A 84 21.51 -2.61 0.53
C ILE A 84 21.79 -1.13 0.29
N LEU A 85 22.64 -0.51 1.10
CA LEU A 85 23.02 0.89 0.96
C LEU A 85 23.69 1.20 -0.39
N SER A 86 24.44 0.25 -0.95
CA SER A 86 25.16 0.43 -2.22
C SER A 86 24.28 0.49 -3.47
N HIS A 87 22.96 0.40 -3.30
CA HIS A 87 21.99 0.46 -4.39
C HIS A 87 21.27 1.81 -4.50
N PHE A 88 21.70 2.80 -3.76
CA PHE A 88 21.22 4.18 -3.84
C PHE A 88 22.22 5.06 -4.57
N GLU A 89 21.75 6.18 -5.09
CA GLU A 89 22.56 7.14 -5.86
C GLU A 89 23.73 7.70 -5.05
N THR A 90 23.46 8.03 -3.77
CA THR A 90 24.50 8.44 -2.81
C THR A 90 24.30 7.74 -1.46
N PRO A 91 25.37 7.51 -0.67
CA PRO A 91 25.26 6.93 0.66
C PRO A 91 24.35 7.73 1.58
N GLU A 92 24.41 9.07 1.53
CA GLU A 92 23.62 9.97 2.36
C GLU A 92 22.12 9.85 2.04
N LEU A 93 21.76 9.80 0.76
CA LEU A 93 20.37 9.60 0.32
C LEU A 93 19.87 8.23 0.74
N GLY A 94 20.68 7.20 0.54
CA GLY A 94 20.34 5.83 0.92
C GLY A 94 20.07 5.70 2.42
N VAL A 95 20.93 6.25 3.26
CA VAL A 95 20.74 6.25 4.74
C VAL A 95 19.42 6.95 5.09
N LYS A 96 19.16 8.15 4.53
CA LYS A 96 17.92 8.90 4.81
C LYS A 96 16.68 8.12 4.42
N LYS A 97 16.63 7.52 3.22
CA LYS A 97 15.49 6.73 2.74
C LYS A 97 15.30 5.45 3.56
N LEU A 98 16.38 4.70 3.84
CA LEU A 98 16.32 3.49 4.63
C LEU A 98 15.82 3.78 6.07
N MET A 99 16.31 4.85 6.70
CA MET A 99 15.83 5.27 8.01
C MET A 99 14.37 5.74 7.99
N ALA A 100 13.95 6.47 6.95
CA ALA A 100 12.55 6.87 6.76
C ALA A 100 11.62 5.65 6.61
N CYS A 101 12.15 4.55 6.06
CA CYS A 101 11.46 3.27 5.96
C CYS A 101 11.72 2.34 7.17
N GLY A 102 12.20 2.87 8.30
CA GLY A 102 12.33 2.13 9.56
C GLY A 102 13.55 1.19 9.63
N LEU A 103 14.50 1.28 8.70
CA LEU A 103 15.79 0.57 8.77
C LEU A 103 16.86 1.48 9.37
N SER A 104 16.98 1.47 10.71
CA SER A 104 17.93 2.31 11.46
C SER A 104 19.14 1.56 11.98
N SER A 105 19.16 0.22 11.87
CA SER A 105 20.29 -0.61 12.31
C SER A 105 21.45 -0.52 11.33
N ILE A 106 22.53 0.15 11.71
CA ILE A 106 23.73 0.28 10.87
C ILE A 106 24.25 -1.08 10.36
N PRO A 107 24.35 -2.15 11.19
CA PRO A 107 24.73 -3.46 10.69
C PRO A 107 23.80 -4.00 9.59
N SER A 108 22.49 -3.73 9.65
CA SER A 108 21.54 -4.15 8.62
C SER A 108 21.76 -3.40 7.31
N LEU A 109 22.11 -2.10 7.35
CA LEU A 109 22.41 -1.32 6.15
C LEU A 109 23.64 -1.84 5.39
N CYS A 110 24.57 -2.49 6.08
CA CYS A 110 25.78 -3.07 5.50
C CYS A 110 25.57 -4.50 4.95
N LYS A 111 24.40 -5.10 5.14
CA LYS A 111 24.10 -6.47 4.68
C LYS A 111 23.61 -6.48 3.23
N PRO A 112 23.87 -7.59 2.50
CA PRO A 112 23.17 -7.86 1.25
C PRO A 112 21.67 -8.15 1.51
N TYR A 113 20.81 -7.80 0.56
CA TYR A 113 19.36 -7.93 0.67
C TYR A 113 18.90 -9.34 1.09
N HIS A 114 19.44 -10.39 0.48
CA HIS A 114 18.99 -11.78 0.68
C HIS A 114 19.26 -12.35 2.08
N VAL A 115 20.05 -11.66 2.93
CA VAL A 115 20.29 -12.08 4.33
C VAL A 115 19.48 -11.26 5.33
N LEU A 116 18.65 -10.33 4.85
CA LEU A 116 17.72 -9.57 5.66
C LEU A 116 16.50 -10.44 6.00
N SER A 117 15.85 -10.15 7.12
CA SER A 117 14.51 -10.69 7.42
C SER A 117 13.46 -10.15 6.44
N ASN A 118 12.34 -10.85 6.26
CA ASN A 118 11.26 -10.41 5.35
C ASN A 118 10.80 -8.97 5.63
N GLY A 119 10.67 -8.59 6.90
CA GLY A 119 10.31 -7.22 7.27
C GLY A 119 11.40 -6.19 6.95
N GLU A 120 12.68 -6.55 7.02
CA GLU A 120 13.78 -5.68 6.59
C GLU A 120 13.85 -5.60 5.07
N GLN A 121 13.62 -6.70 4.36
CA GLN A 121 13.56 -6.73 2.89
C GLN A 121 12.46 -5.81 2.38
N PHE A 122 11.24 -5.94 2.89
CA PHE A 122 10.14 -5.06 2.55
C PHE A 122 10.49 -3.57 2.74
N ARG A 123 11.10 -3.22 3.88
CA ARG A 123 11.51 -1.83 4.16
C ARG A 123 12.63 -1.35 3.23
N ALA A 124 13.54 -2.23 2.83
CA ALA A 124 14.58 -1.90 1.86
C ALA A 124 14.00 -1.66 0.46
N ASP A 125 13.05 -2.50 0.02
CA ASP A 125 12.33 -2.33 -1.26
C ASP A 125 11.57 -1.02 -1.27
N MET A 126 10.82 -0.73 -0.20
CA MET A 126 10.09 0.53 -0.04
C MET A 126 11.03 1.74 -0.11
N ALA A 127 12.19 1.69 0.55
CA ALA A 127 13.16 2.78 0.53
C ALA A 127 13.71 3.05 -0.89
N ARG A 128 13.93 2.01 -1.69
CA ARG A 128 14.38 2.18 -3.08
C ARG A 128 13.29 2.74 -4.00
N GLN A 129 12.02 2.43 -3.70
CA GLN A 129 10.86 2.92 -4.48
C GLN A 129 10.35 4.28 -4.00
N LEU A 130 10.91 4.87 -2.94
CA LEU A 130 10.41 6.11 -2.34
C LEU A 130 10.81 7.33 -3.18
N TYR A 131 10.02 7.60 -4.23
CA TYR A 131 10.07 8.74 -5.14
C TYR A 131 8.65 9.27 -5.38
N ASP A 132 8.52 10.33 -6.17
CA ASP A 132 7.22 10.80 -6.63
C ASP A 132 6.46 9.68 -7.35
N SER A 133 5.17 9.60 -7.07
CA SER A 133 4.26 8.59 -7.60
C SER A 133 4.61 7.13 -7.19
N ALA A 134 5.32 6.94 -6.08
CA ALA A 134 5.56 5.61 -5.53
C ALA A 134 4.26 4.94 -5.10
N VAL A 135 4.14 3.64 -5.38
CA VAL A 135 3.00 2.81 -4.94
C VAL A 135 3.52 1.72 -4.01
N ILE A 136 2.97 1.66 -2.81
CA ILE A 136 3.38 0.72 -1.74
C ILE A 136 2.17 -0.14 -1.37
N ASP A 137 2.19 -1.40 -1.76
CA ASP A 137 1.13 -2.35 -1.40
C ASP A 137 1.45 -3.06 -0.09
N GLU A 138 0.42 -3.53 0.60
CA GLU A 138 0.50 -4.27 1.86
C GLU A 138 1.36 -3.59 2.94
N TYR A 139 1.34 -2.26 3.00
CA TYR A 139 2.07 -1.49 3.99
C TYR A 139 1.76 -1.98 5.40
N THR A 140 2.79 -2.27 6.17
CA THR A 140 2.75 -2.83 7.54
C THR A 140 2.33 -4.30 7.68
N SER A 141 2.09 -5.05 6.60
CA SER A 141 1.69 -6.47 6.69
C SER A 141 2.77 -7.38 7.30
N VAL A 142 4.04 -7.03 7.08
CA VAL A 142 5.21 -7.84 7.50
C VAL A 142 5.95 -7.25 8.70
N VAL A 143 5.36 -6.29 9.42
CA VAL A 143 5.97 -5.66 10.60
C VAL A 143 5.01 -5.71 11.79
N ASN A 144 5.57 -5.73 13.01
CA ASN A 144 4.76 -5.64 14.22
C ASN A 144 4.18 -4.22 14.40
N ARG A 145 3.20 -4.07 15.32
CA ARG A 145 2.47 -2.80 15.52
C ARG A 145 3.37 -1.63 15.94
N GLU A 146 4.34 -1.86 16.83
CA GLU A 146 5.26 -0.80 17.28
C GLU A 146 6.14 -0.31 16.12
N THR A 147 6.64 -1.25 15.31
CA THR A 147 7.38 -0.92 14.09
C THR A 147 6.51 -0.19 13.08
N ALA A 148 5.25 -0.60 12.90
CA ALA A 148 4.31 0.06 12.00
C ALA A 148 4.06 1.53 12.38
N VAL A 149 3.92 1.82 13.68
CA VAL A 149 3.77 3.19 14.19
C VAL A 149 5.02 4.02 13.91
N SER A 150 6.19 3.52 14.32
CA SER A 150 7.48 4.20 14.14
C SER A 150 7.79 4.45 12.66
N LEU A 151 7.51 3.46 11.81
CA LEU A 151 7.64 3.54 10.37
C LEU A 151 6.73 4.61 9.77
N SER A 152 5.45 4.65 10.18
CA SER A 152 4.48 5.61 9.65
C SER A 152 4.85 7.05 9.99
N ILE A 153 5.34 7.31 11.22
CA ILE A 153 5.83 8.62 11.64
C ILE A 153 7.07 9.04 10.83
N ALA A 154 8.04 8.13 10.66
CA ALA A 154 9.27 8.43 9.96
C ALA A 154 9.03 8.67 8.45
N LEU A 155 8.17 7.86 7.84
CA LEU A 155 7.80 7.97 6.43
C LEU A 155 7.06 9.28 6.15
N GLU A 156 6.03 9.60 6.94
CA GLU A 156 5.26 10.84 6.83
C GLU A 156 6.19 12.06 6.89
N LYS A 157 7.02 12.11 7.91
CA LYS A 157 7.99 13.20 8.09
C LYS A 157 8.91 13.34 6.88
N TYR A 158 9.52 12.25 6.44
CA TYR A 158 10.44 12.26 5.30
C TYR A 158 9.77 12.73 4.01
N VAL A 159 8.58 12.20 3.71
CA VAL A 159 7.80 12.55 2.52
C VAL A 159 7.48 14.03 2.48
N ARG A 160 7.04 14.62 3.60
CA ARG A 160 6.69 16.04 3.65
C ARG A 160 7.93 16.96 3.65
N GLU A 161 8.98 16.62 4.39
CA GLU A 161 10.23 17.40 4.41
C GLU A 161 10.91 17.47 3.04
N ASN A 162 10.79 16.40 2.24
CA ASN A 162 11.36 16.34 0.90
C ASN A 162 10.34 16.66 -0.21
N ASN A 163 9.11 17.05 0.17
CA ASN A 163 8.01 17.38 -0.74
C ASN A 163 7.74 16.31 -1.82
N ILE A 164 7.89 15.03 -1.45
CA ILE A 164 7.60 13.91 -2.35
C ILE A 164 6.09 13.86 -2.57
N LYS A 165 5.67 13.69 -3.82
CA LYS A 165 4.28 13.80 -4.25
C LYS A 165 3.71 12.47 -4.72
N ASN A 166 2.39 12.36 -4.58
CA ASN A 166 1.58 11.29 -5.18
C ASN A 166 1.97 9.88 -4.70
N ILE A 167 2.42 9.73 -3.45
CA ILE A 167 2.65 8.40 -2.88
C ILE A 167 1.30 7.76 -2.58
N ILE A 168 1.10 6.54 -3.07
CA ILE A 168 -0.08 5.73 -2.79
C ILE A 168 0.32 4.55 -1.89
N ILE A 169 -0.40 4.37 -0.80
CA ILE A 169 -0.14 3.30 0.16
C ILE A 169 -1.42 2.48 0.35
N SER A 170 -1.32 1.15 0.30
CA SER A 170 -2.41 0.28 0.71
C SER A 170 -2.12 -0.39 2.06
N SER A 171 -3.15 -0.57 2.89
CA SER A 171 -3.01 -1.28 4.17
C SER A 171 -4.32 -1.93 4.62
N VAL A 172 -4.22 -3.04 5.34
CA VAL A 172 -5.34 -3.62 6.09
C VAL A 172 -5.53 -2.93 7.45
N HIS A 173 -4.55 -2.18 7.90
CA HIS A 173 -4.50 -1.59 9.23
C HIS A 173 -4.91 -0.12 9.21
N ARG A 174 -6.09 0.19 9.75
CA ARG A 174 -6.63 1.56 9.81
C ARG A 174 -6.01 2.44 10.89
N ASP A 175 -5.47 1.86 11.95
CA ASP A 175 -4.86 2.60 13.06
C ASP A 175 -3.58 3.36 12.70
N ILE A 176 -2.95 3.03 11.54
CA ILE A 176 -1.81 3.81 11.02
C ILE A 176 -2.21 5.20 10.53
N ILE A 177 -3.48 5.46 10.24
CA ILE A 177 -3.98 6.74 9.71
C ILE A 177 -3.50 7.93 10.54
N LYS A 178 -3.56 7.81 11.87
CA LYS A 178 -3.15 8.89 12.77
C LYS A 178 -1.65 9.19 12.75
N TRP A 179 -0.84 8.22 12.36
CA TRP A 179 0.63 8.35 12.32
C TRP A 179 1.14 8.69 10.92
N LEU A 180 0.51 8.13 9.90
CA LEU A 180 0.85 8.36 8.50
C LEU A 180 0.30 9.69 7.97
N GLN A 181 -0.78 10.21 8.57
CA GLN A 181 -1.44 11.47 8.23
C GLN A 181 -1.65 11.66 6.71
N PRO A 182 -2.38 10.74 6.04
CA PRO A 182 -2.60 10.84 4.60
C PRO A 182 -3.44 12.07 4.24
N ASP A 183 -3.28 12.59 3.03
CA ASP A 183 -4.05 13.73 2.53
C ASP A 183 -5.47 13.30 2.09
N TRP A 184 -5.61 12.05 1.69
CA TRP A 184 -6.91 11.41 1.42
C TRP A 184 -6.88 9.93 1.78
N ILE A 185 -8.05 9.36 2.06
CA ILE A 185 -8.24 7.96 2.43
C ILE A 185 -9.38 7.40 1.59
N PHE A 186 -9.15 6.25 0.95
CA PHE A 186 -10.20 5.46 0.34
C PHE A 186 -10.39 4.16 1.11
N ASP A 187 -11.61 3.94 1.59
CA ASP A 187 -11.97 2.71 2.30
C ASP A 187 -12.70 1.75 1.35
N THR A 188 -12.06 0.62 1.01
CA THR A 188 -12.62 -0.36 0.08
C THR A 188 -13.79 -1.16 0.64
N ASP A 189 -13.97 -1.20 1.96
CA ASP A 189 -15.10 -1.92 2.56
C ASP A 189 -16.38 -1.08 2.53
N SER A 190 -16.26 0.24 2.73
CA SER A 190 -17.39 1.17 2.68
C SER A 190 -17.54 1.91 1.34
N LEU A 191 -16.56 1.77 0.44
CA LEU A 191 -16.45 2.48 -0.84
C LEU A 191 -16.48 4.01 -0.70
N ASN A 192 -15.98 4.53 0.41
CA ASN A 192 -15.96 5.95 0.72
C ASN A 192 -14.57 6.56 0.53
N LEU A 193 -14.53 7.72 -0.17
CA LEU A 193 -13.37 8.58 -0.23
C LEU A 193 -13.49 9.71 0.81
N ILE A 194 -12.48 9.88 1.63
CA ILE A 194 -12.37 10.93 2.65
C ILE A 194 -11.19 11.81 2.29
N ASN A 195 -11.47 13.06 1.91
CA ASN A 195 -10.43 14.09 1.79
C ASN A 195 -10.10 14.65 3.16
N VAL A 196 -8.83 14.59 3.53
CA VAL A 196 -8.36 14.98 4.84
C VAL A 196 -7.83 16.42 4.79
N ASP A 197 -8.61 17.40 5.30
CA ASP A 197 -8.15 18.79 5.41
C ASP A 197 -7.10 18.91 6.53
N MET A 198 -5.84 18.97 6.17
CA MET A 198 -4.69 19.03 7.08
C MET A 198 -4.71 20.30 7.98
N LYS A 199 -5.38 21.37 7.55
CA LYS A 199 -5.49 22.60 8.37
C LYS A 199 -6.40 22.43 9.60
N ASN A 200 -7.29 21.43 9.60
CA ASN A 200 -8.24 21.17 10.68
C ASN A 200 -8.00 19.83 11.42
N ASN A 201 -6.96 19.10 11.10
CA ASN A 201 -6.90 17.65 11.34
C ASN A 201 -6.49 17.21 12.74
N ARG A 202 -5.92 18.06 13.57
CA ARG A 202 -5.61 17.68 14.98
C ARG A 202 -6.85 17.29 15.80
N LYS A 203 -8.07 17.59 15.32
CA LYS A 203 -9.35 17.29 16.00
C LYS A 203 -10.21 16.21 15.35
N ARG A 204 -9.98 15.80 14.07
CA ARG A 204 -10.87 14.89 13.34
C ARG A 204 -10.40 13.43 13.29
N VAL A 205 -9.10 13.19 13.40
CA VAL A 205 -8.55 11.81 13.43
C VAL A 205 -9.10 11.00 14.61
N ALA A 206 -9.42 11.66 15.71
CA ALA A 206 -10.06 11.04 16.87
C ALA A 206 -11.51 10.55 16.64
N LYS A 207 -12.16 10.94 15.53
CA LYS A 207 -13.56 10.54 15.24
C LYS A 207 -13.68 9.28 14.38
N ILE A 208 -12.66 8.93 13.62
CA ILE A 208 -12.63 7.73 12.76
C ILE A 208 -12.36 6.45 13.58
N GLU A 209 -11.89 6.60 14.82
CA GLU A 209 -11.61 5.47 15.73
C GLU A 209 -12.84 4.95 16.50
N ILE A 210 -14.04 5.54 16.35
CA ILE A 210 -15.20 5.28 17.24
C ILE A 210 -16.45 4.75 16.49
N GLU A 211 -16.43 4.64 15.19
CA GLU A 211 -17.49 3.98 14.40
C GLU A 211 -16.98 2.68 13.77
#